data_a3c22f3431936f651deeb4022730da0b
#
_entry.id   a3c22f3431936f651deeb4022730da0b
#
_cell.length_a   1.000
_cell.length_b   1.000
_cell.length_c   1.000
_cell.angle_alpha   90.00
_cell.angle_beta   90.00
_cell.angle_gamma   90.00
#
_symmetry.space_group_name_H-M   'P 1'
#
loop_
_entity.id
_entity.type
_entity.pdbx_description
1 polymer ?
#
loop_
_entity_poly.entity_id
_entity_poly.type
_entity_poly.pdbx_seq_one_letter_code
_entity_poly.pdbx_strand_id
1 'polypeptide(L)'
;MKWNKPPLSVWIVACMYLAVGVIGFVFHFRELRQPDGIWIELTEFLAIVCGAFMLRGHNWARWLAIAWIAFHVAISFPVVREIAVHSLLLVVIAWLLFQPKAARYFRGARIEPV
;
A
#
# COMPACT_ATOMS: atom_id res chain seq x y z
N MET A 1 -5.50 -24.34 8.27
CA MET A 1 -5.99 -23.01 7.99
C MET A 1 -6.00 -22.74 6.49
N LYS A 2 -7.12 -22.32 5.99
CA LYS A 2 -7.22 -22.03 4.57
C LYS A 2 -6.83 -20.59 4.27
N TRP A 3 -6.07 -20.43 3.21
CA TRP A 3 -5.74 -19.10 2.74
C TRP A 3 -6.86 -18.63 1.81
N ASN A 4 -7.46 -17.51 2.16
CA ASN A 4 -8.51 -16.93 1.34
C ASN A 4 -7.87 -16.15 0.20
N LYS A 5 -8.37 -16.41 -1.01
CA LYS A 5 -7.87 -15.68 -2.17
C LYS A 5 -8.36 -14.24 -2.13
N PRO A 6 -7.46 -13.29 -2.30
CA PRO A 6 -7.89 -11.89 -2.35
C PRO A 6 -8.76 -11.62 -3.56
N PRO A 7 -9.77 -10.74 -3.43
CA PRO A 7 -10.51 -10.32 -4.59
C PRO A 7 -9.63 -9.49 -5.52
N LEU A 8 -10.08 -9.34 -6.76
CA LEU A 8 -9.28 -8.66 -7.77
C LEU A 8 -8.87 -7.25 -7.34
N SER A 9 -9.76 -6.52 -6.67
CA SER A 9 -9.42 -5.17 -6.22
C SER A 9 -8.24 -5.16 -5.27
N VAL A 10 -8.17 -6.12 -4.36
CA VAL A 10 -7.06 -6.23 -3.43
C VAL A 10 -5.79 -6.68 -4.16
N TRP A 11 -5.92 -7.61 -5.10
CA TRP A 11 -4.79 -8.03 -5.92
C TRP A 11 -4.14 -6.86 -6.64
N ILE A 12 -4.96 -6.02 -7.26
CA ILE A 12 -4.46 -4.87 -8.01
C ILE A 12 -3.67 -3.94 -7.10
N VAL A 13 -4.26 -3.57 -5.97
CA VAL A 13 -3.60 -2.63 -5.06
C VAL A 13 -2.36 -3.25 -4.44
N ALA A 14 -2.44 -4.50 -4.01
CA ALA A 14 -1.30 -5.17 -3.37
C ALA A 14 -0.14 -5.32 -4.34
N CYS A 15 -0.42 -5.72 -5.56
CA CYS A 15 0.64 -5.86 -6.57
C CYS A 15 1.25 -4.51 -6.91
N MET A 16 0.45 -3.46 -6.95
CA MET A 16 0.95 -2.12 -7.20
C MET A 16 1.90 -1.69 -6.07
N TYR A 17 1.51 -1.92 -4.83
CA TYR A 17 2.34 -1.57 -3.69
C TYR A 17 3.64 -2.38 -3.68
N LEU A 18 3.56 -3.67 -3.99
CA LEU A 18 4.76 -4.51 -4.06
C LEU A 18 5.69 -4.03 -5.17
N ALA A 19 5.14 -3.73 -6.34
CA ALA A 19 5.95 -3.27 -7.46
C ALA A 19 6.63 -1.95 -7.14
N VAL A 20 5.87 -0.98 -6.64
CA VAL A 20 6.41 0.33 -6.29
C VAL A 20 7.47 0.18 -5.21
N GLY A 21 7.17 -0.63 -4.20
CA GLY A 21 8.10 -0.82 -3.09
C GLY A 21 9.40 -1.49 -3.51
N VAL A 22 9.30 -2.60 -4.24
CA VAL A 22 10.49 -3.35 -4.64
C VAL A 22 11.32 -2.56 -5.64
N ILE A 23 10.68 -2.04 -6.68
CA ILE A 23 11.38 -1.28 -7.70
C ILE A 23 12.02 -0.04 -7.10
N GLY A 24 11.26 0.69 -6.29
CA GLY A 24 11.78 1.88 -5.65
C GLY A 24 12.90 1.58 -4.67
N PHE A 25 12.74 0.52 -3.88
CA PHE A 25 13.76 0.15 -2.91
C PHE A 25 15.09 -0.15 -3.60
N VAL A 26 15.05 -0.93 -4.67
CA VAL A 26 16.25 -1.26 -5.41
C VAL A 26 16.82 -0.03 -6.10
N PHE A 27 15.95 0.78 -6.68
CA PHE A 27 16.36 1.95 -7.43
C PHE A 27 17.02 3.01 -6.55
N HIS A 28 16.51 3.20 -5.34
CA HIS A 28 17.00 4.23 -4.43
C HIS A 28 18.04 3.71 -3.44
N PHE A 29 18.43 2.46 -3.57
CA PHE A 29 19.34 1.85 -2.60
C PHE A 29 20.67 2.63 -2.51
N ARG A 30 21.13 3.16 -3.65
CA ARG A 30 22.37 3.93 -3.69
C ARG A 30 22.26 5.23 -2.92
N GLU A 31 21.05 5.71 -2.71
CA GLU A 31 20.82 7.00 -2.07
C GLU A 31 20.77 6.91 -0.55
N LEU A 32 21.06 5.75 -0.01
CA LEU A 32 21.11 5.61 1.46
C LEU A 32 22.12 6.53 2.12
N ARG A 33 23.15 6.91 1.37
CA ARG A 33 24.17 7.82 1.89
C ARG A 33 23.68 9.26 1.99
N GLN A 34 22.60 9.58 1.27
CA GLN A 34 22.04 10.92 1.31
C GLN A 34 21.26 11.10 2.61
N PRO A 35 21.16 12.35 3.11
CA PRO A 35 20.42 12.57 4.36
C PRO A 35 18.98 12.07 4.32
N ASP A 36 18.32 12.17 3.16
CA ASP A 36 16.94 11.74 3.03
C ASP A 36 16.79 10.32 2.52
N GLY A 37 17.91 9.67 2.18
CA GLY A 37 17.87 8.36 1.58
C GLY A 37 17.23 7.30 2.45
N ILE A 38 17.51 7.35 3.75
CA ILE A 38 16.97 6.35 4.66
C ILE A 38 15.47 6.48 4.78
N TRP A 39 14.94 7.71 4.72
CA TRP A 39 13.50 7.91 4.77
C TRP A 39 12.82 7.38 3.52
N ILE A 40 13.44 7.60 2.37
CA ILE A 40 12.92 7.09 1.09
C ILE A 40 12.88 5.58 1.11
N GLU A 41 13.98 4.95 1.52
CA GLU A 41 14.03 3.49 1.59
C GLU A 41 13.03 2.93 2.60
N LEU A 42 12.86 3.63 3.72
CA LEU A 42 11.90 3.19 4.72
C LEU A 42 10.47 3.20 4.18
N THR A 43 10.08 4.26 3.47
CA THR A 43 8.74 4.33 2.91
C THR A 43 8.51 3.25 1.87
N GLU A 44 9.54 2.92 1.09
CA GLU A 44 9.42 1.87 0.09
C GLU A 44 9.36 0.49 0.72
N PHE A 45 10.10 0.31 1.79
CA PHE A 45 10.00 -0.93 2.56
C PHE A 45 8.59 -1.10 3.13
N LEU A 46 8.00 -0.01 3.64
CA LEU A 46 6.64 -0.06 4.15
C LEU A 46 5.64 -0.43 3.05
N ALA A 47 5.87 0.02 1.82
CA ALA A 47 5.00 -0.35 0.71
C ALA A 47 5.07 -1.86 0.45
N ILE A 48 6.26 -2.44 0.54
CA ILE A 48 6.43 -3.89 0.38
C ILE A 48 5.67 -4.64 1.47
N VAL A 49 5.86 -4.23 2.72
CA VAL A 49 5.17 -4.84 3.86
C VAL A 49 3.66 -4.76 3.66
N CYS A 50 3.18 -3.59 3.26
CA CYS A 50 1.77 -3.34 3.02
C CYS A 50 1.20 -4.32 2.00
N GLY A 51 1.84 -4.40 0.84
CA GLY A 51 1.38 -5.28 -0.23
C GLY A 51 1.38 -6.74 0.18
N ALA A 52 2.46 -7.18 0.81
CA ALA A 52 2.57 -8.57 1.23
C ALA A 52 1.49 -8.96 2.23
N PHE A 53 1.25 -8.09 3.23
CA PHE A 53 0.27 -8.43 4.26
C PHE A 53 -1.17 -8.21 3.83
N MET A 54 -1.40 -7.35 2.83
CA MET A 54 -2.72 -7.28 2.22
C MET A 54 -3.07 -8.58 1.51
N LEU A 55 -2.09 -9.20 0.86
CA LEU A 55 -2.31 -10.48 0.21
C LEU A 55 -2.59 -11.60 1.21
N ARG A 56 -2.18 -11.41 2.46
CA ARG A 56 -2.47 -12.36 3.53
C ARG A 56 -3.76 -12.03 4.28
N GLY A 57 -4.43 -10.97 3.90
CA GLY A 57 -5.71 -10.62 4.48
C GLY A 57 -5.67 -9.85 5.79
N HIS A 58 -4.52 -9.27 6.13
CA HIS A 58 -4.42 -8.52 7.37
C HIS A 58 -5.06 -7.15 7.23
N ASN A 59 -6.07 -6.89 8.05
CA ASN A 59 -6.82 -5.65 7.98
C ASN A 59 -5.95 -4.42 8.28
N TRP A 60 -4.97 -4.55 9.17
CA TRP A 60 -4.10 -3.41 9.47
C TRP A 60 -3.30 -2.96 8.26
N ALA A 61 -2.98 -3.91 7.35
CA ALA A 61 -2.25 -3.57 6.14
C ALA A 61 -3.08 -2.69 5.23
N ARG A 62 -4.40 -2.89 5.20
CA ARG A 62 -5.30 -2.05 4.43
C ARG A 62 -5.22 -0.60 4.92
N TRP A 63 -5.25 -0.42 6.23
CA TRP A 63 -5.15 0.92 6.81
C TRP A 63 -3.78 1.53 6.62
N LEU A 64 -2.73 0.70 6.70
CA LEU A 64 -1.38 1.18 6.42
C LEU A 64 -1.25 1.66 4.98
N ALA A 65 -1.89 0.96 4.04
CA ALA A 65 -1.87 1.38 2.64
C ALA A 65 -2.49 2.76 2.46
N ILE A 66 -3.61 3.01 3.13
CA ILE A 66 -4.25 4.32 3.07
C ILE A 66 -3.36 5.39 3.69
N ALA A 67 -2.77 5.08 4.84
CA ALA A 67 -1.88 6.03 5.50
C ALA A 67 -0.65 6.36 4.64
N TRP A 68 -0.12 5.34 3.98
CA TRP A 68 1.07 5.50 3.13
C TRP A 68 0.80 6.45 1.96
N ILE A 69 -0.32 6.25 1.24
CA ILE A 69 -0.63 7.11 0.11
C ILE A 69 -1.05 8.51 0.57
N ALA A 70 -1.72 8.60 1.71
CA ALA A 70 -2.07 9.91 2.28
C ALA A 70 -0.82 10.70 2.64
N PHE A 71 0.19 10.02 3.18
CA PHE A 71 1.47 10.64 3.48
C PHE A 71 2.11 11.19 2.21
N HIS A 72 2.02 10.42 1.12
CA HIS A 72 2.59 10.88 -0.15
C HIS A 72 1.84 12.07 -0.73
N VAL A 73 0.53 12.16 -0.49
CA VAL A 73 -0.22 13.36 -0.87
C VAL A 73 0.34 14.56 -0.10
N ALA A 74 0.58 14.39 1.19
CA ALA A 74 1.05 15.48 2.04
C ALA A 74 2.43 15.97 1.61
N ILE A 75 3.35 15.06 1.33
CA ILE A 75 4.71 15.46 0.96
C ILE A 75 4.82 15.93 -0.50
N SER A 76 3.77 15.75 -1.28
CA SER A 76 3.76 16.24 -2.66
C SER A 76 3.59 17.74 -2.72
N PHE A 77 3.10 18.33 -1.66
CA PHE A 77 2.92 19.78 -1.60
C PHE A 77 4.29 20.50 -1.68
N PRO A 78 4.44 21.56 -2.46
CA PRO A 78 3.41 22.33 -3.19
C PRO A 78 3.31 21.99 -4.69
N VAL A 79 3.80 20.83 -5.14
CA VAL A 79 3.77 20.50 -6.56
C VAL A 79 2.36 20.04 -6.94
N VAL A 80 1.63 20.90 -7.64
CA VAL A 80 0.21 20.66 -7.93
C VAL A 80 -0.01 19.35 -8.69
N ARG A 81 0.83 19.06 -9.68
CA ARG A 81 0.70 17.82 -10.44
C ARG A 81 0.85 16.59 -9.54
N GLU A 82 1.82 16.63 -8.65
CA GLU A 82 2.05 15.51 -7.74
C GLU A 82 0.90 15.35 -6.76
N ILE A 83 0.38 16.44 -6.25
CA ILE A 83 -0.78 16.40 -5.37
C ILE A 83 -1.97 15.79 -6.09
N ALA A 84 -2.20 16.21 -7.33
CA ALA A 84 -3.34 15.69 -8.10
C ALA A 84 -3.22 14.20 -8.35
N VAL A 85 -2.04 13.73 -8.76
CA VAL A 85 -1.81 12.32 -9.05
C VAL A 85 -1.96 11.48 -7.77
N HIS A 86 -1.32 11.89 -6.69
CA HIS A 86 -1.38 11.12 -5.45
C HIS A 86 -2.77 11.16 -4.83
N SER A 87 -3.47 12.29 -4.95
CA SER A 87 -4.84 12.37 -4.43
C SER A 87 -5.78 11.45 -5.22
N LEU A 88 -5.62 11.42 -6.53
CA LEU A 88 -6.41 10.52 -7.36
C LEU A 88 -6.15 9.07 -6.98
N LEU A 89 -4.87 8.73 -6.78
CA LEU A 89 -4.51 7.39 -6.35
C LEU A 89 -5.12 7.05 -5.00
N LEU A 90 -5.12 8.00 -4.07
CA LEU A 90 -5.72 7.80 -2.76
C LEU A 90 -7.19 7.45 -2.88
N VAL A 91 -7.92 8.19 -3.71
CA VAL A 91 -9.34 7.94 -3.90
C VAL A 91 -9.58 6.55 -4.50
N VAL A 92 -8.84 6.23 -5.55
CA VAL A 92 -8.99 4.93 -6.23
C VAL A 92 -8.61 3.78 -5.30
N ILE A 93 -7.51 3.91 -4.59
CA ILE A 93 -7.05 2.87 -3.67
C ILE A 93 -8.05 2.67 -2.54
N ALA A 94 -8.56 3.76 -1.97
CA ALA A 94 -9.56 3.68 -0.91
C ALA A 94 -10.82 2.98 -1.43
N TRP A 95 -11.26 3.35 -2.63
CA TRP A 95 -12.43 2.73 -3.22
C TRP A 95 -12.23 1.23 -3.42
N LEU A 96 -11.07 0.85 -3.95
CA LEU A 96 -10.79 -0.56 -4.21
C LEU A 96 -10.66 -1.38 -2.92
N LEU A 97 -10.05 -0.81 -1.88
CA LEU A 97 -9.81 -1.54 -0.64
C LEU A 97 -11.03 -1.60 0.27
N PHE A 98 -12.00 -0.72 0.06
CA PHE A 98 -13.18 -0.68 0.92
C PHE A 98 -14.45 -1.12 0.22
N GLN A 99 -14.34 -1.72 -0.98
CA GLN A 99 -15.46 -2.36 -1.62
C GLN A 99 -15.96 -3.53 -0.75
N PRO A 100 -17.25 -3.90 -0.89
CA PRO A 100 -17.80 -4.99 -0.07
C PRO A 100 -16.99 -6.28 -0.12
N LYS A 101 -16.52 -6.66 -1.30
CA LYS A 101 -15.73 -7.88 -1.44
C LYS A 101 -14.39 -7.77 -0.71
N ALA A 102 -13.74 -6.61 -0.82
CA ALA A 102 -12.48 -6.39 -0.13
C ALA A 102 -12.69 -6.34 1.38
N ALA A 103 -13.74 -5.66 1.83
CA ALA A 103 -14.05 -5.59 3.23
C ALA A 103 -14.31 -6.97 3.82
N ARG A 104 -15.04 -7.82 3.08
CA ARG A 104 -15.29 -9.18 3.54
C ARG A 104 -14.01 -10.00 3.61
N TYR A 105 -13.14 -9.82 2.62
CA TYR A 105 -11.87 -10.52 2.59
C TYR A 105 -11.04 -10.21 3.85
N PHE A 106 -10.90 -8.94 4.18
CA PHE A 106 -10.10 -8.55 5.34
C PHE A 106 -10.76 -8.95 6.66
N ARG A 107 -12.09 -8.89 6.74
CA ARG A 107 -12.78 -9.36 7.93
C ARG A 107 -12.72 -10.87 8.07
N GLY A 108 -12.85 -11.57 6.95
CA GLY A 108 -12.82 -13.03 6.97
C GLY A 108 -11.52 -13.58 7.48
N ALA A 109 -10.41 -12.92 7.15
CA ALA A 109 -9.11 -13.37 7.62
C ALA A 109 -8.96 -13.24 9.13
N ARG A 110 -9.71 -12.32 9.74
CA ARG A 110 -9.63 -12.07 11.19
C ARG A 110 -10.55 -12.96 12.00
N ILE A 111 -11.71 -13.26 11.45
CA ILE A 111 -12.74 -13.99 12.18
C ILE A 111 -12.97 -15.36 11.61
N GLU A 112 -11.95 -15.92 11.02
CA GLU A 112 -12.03 -17.23 10.42
C GLU A 112 -12.55 -18.23 11.45
N PRO A 113 -13.69 -18.85 11.19
CA PRO A 113 -14.20 -19.85 12.13
C PRO A 113 -13.30 -21.05 12.13
N VAL A 114 -13.28 -21.64 13.24
CA VAL A 114 -12.42 -22.81 13.45
C VAL A 114 -12.92 -24.01 12.67
#